data_a9c378de1cc52930b9dc2bbeef61ff75
#
_entry.id   a9c378de1cc52930b9dc2bbeef61ff75
#
_cell.length_a   1.000
_cell.length_b   1.000
_cell.length_c   1.000
_cell.angle_alpha   90.00
_cell.angle_beta   90.00
_cell.angle_gamma   90.00
#
_symmetry.space_group_name_H-M   'P 1'
#
loop_
_entity.id
_entity.type
_entity.pdbx_description
1 polymer ?
#
loop_
_entity_poly.entity_id
_entity_poly.type
_entity_poly.pdbx_seq_one_letter_code
_entity_poly.pdbx_strand_id
1 'polypeptide(L)'
;NGVTDFLMLPEYLNYKLTGVKKKEYTAASTTGLLCAKTRKFSGEIINALGLPQNLFASPLGEPGETVGELLPEIAAETGSSAKVLLCASHDTASAFEAVECGGDSVIISSGTWSIVGIKIPEPNTSKLAFKYNFSCEGGVGYIRFLKNVTGMWINVKLHEKFGKPFGEMTVLAQQSDYNETFDVNDPVFSAPDDMCGAITEWFTSRGKKPPVTDSDFYRTAYRSLALAY
;
A
#
# COMPACT_ATOMS: atom_id res chain seq x y z
N ASN A 1 10.16 14.77 27.20
CA ASN A 1 9.82 13.46 26.65
C ASN A 1 11.11 12.83 26.14
N GLY A 2 11.54 11.67 26.73
CA GLY A 2 12.85 11.06 26.48
C GLY A 2 12.99 10.29 25.16
N VAL A 3 12.15 10.58 24.14
CA VAL A 3 12.24 9.93 22.82
C VAL A 3 13.36 10.59 22.02
N THR A 4 14.36 9.80 21.63
CA THR A 4 15.55 10.28 20.92
C THR A 4 15.58 9.87 19.45
N ASP A 5 14.78 8.87 19.05
CA ASP A 5 14.72 8.35 17.69
C ASP A 5 13.40 7.60 17.45
N PHE A 6 13.06 7.34 16.18
CA PHE A 6 12.02 6.39 15.80
C PHE A 6 12.53 5.50 14.68
N LEU A 7 12.02 4.27 14.62
CA LEU A 7 12.30 3.30 13.56
C LEU A 7 10.97 2.72 13.08
N MET A 8 10.84 2.56 11.78
CA MET A 8 9.77 1.73 11.20
C MET A 8 10.00 0.27 11.61
N LEU A 9 8.96 -0.55 11.57
CA LEU A 9 9.06 -1.93 12.05
C LEU A 9 10.20 -2.75 11.40
N PRO A 10 10.41 -2.71 10.07
CA PRO A 10 11.55 -3.40 9.45
C PRO A 10 12.91 -2.88 9.95
N GLU A 11 13.03 -1.57 10.11
CA GLU A 11 14.24 -0.92 10.63
C GLU A 11 14.50 -1.31 12.08
N TYR A 12 13.44 -1.42 12.89
CA TYR A 12 13.54 -1.90 14.26
C TYR A 12 14.02 -3.35 14.34
N LEU A 13 13.53 -4.21 13.46
CA LEU A 13 14.01 -5.61 13.37
C LEU A 13 15.49 -5.65 12.98
N ASN A 14 15.92 -4.86 12.01
CA ASN A 14 17.32 -4.72 11.63
C ASN A 14 18.17 -4.25 12.81
N TYR A 15 17.67 -3.26 13.56
CA TYR A 15 18.34 -2.78 14.80
C TYR A 15 18.47 -3.91 15.84
N LYS A 16 17.42 -4.72 16.04
CA LYS A 16 17.49 -5.86 16.98
C LYS A 16 18.49 -6.92 16.55
N LEU A 17 18.70 -7.09 15.25
CA LEU A 17 19.65 -8.05 14.70
C LEU A 17 21.09 -7.56 14.74
N THR A 18 21.34 -6.25 14.61
CA THR A 18 22.68 -5.69 14.38
C THR A 18 23.14 -4.69 15.42
N GLY A 19 22.22 -4.15 16.24
CA GLY A 19 22.51 -3.00 17.11
C GLY A 19 22.63 -1.65 16.37
N VAL A 20 22.50 -1.65 15.02
CA VAL A 20 22.66 -0.46 14.18
C VAL A 20 21.31 0.11 13.79
N LYS A 21 21.08 1.39 14.08
CA LYS A 21 19.89 2.12 13.63
C LYS A 21 20.12 2.68 12.22
N LYS A 22 19.36 2.22 11.26
CA LYS A 22 19.41 2.71 9.89
C LYS A 22 18.01 2.77 9.30
N LYS A 23 17.61 3.98 8.86
CA LYS A 23 16.31 4.22 8.23
C LYS A 23 16.38 3.90 6.74
N GLU A 24 15.27 3.43 6.18
CA GLU A 24 15.21 3.00 4.78
C GLU A 24 14.25 3.88 3.98
N TYR A 25 14.67 4.24 2.76
CA TYR A 25 13.99 5.24 1.93
C TYR A 25 12.58 4.83 1.51
N THR A 26 12.37 3.57 1.07
CA THR A 26 11.06 3.16 0.54
C THR A 26 9.98 3.16 1.62
N ALA A 27 10.31 2.67 2.83
CA ALA A 27 9.42 2.74 3.97
C ALA A 27 9.20 4.18 4.44
N ALA A 28 10.28 4.97 4.57
CA ALA A 28 10.17 6.36 4.98
C ALA A 28 9.31 7.20 4.02
N SER A 29 9.31 6.88 2.72
CA SER A 29 8.52 7.60 1.71
C SER A 29 7.00 7.47 1.90
N THR A 30 6.53 6.44 2.62
CA THR A 30 5.11 6.24 2.90
C THR A 30 4.58 7.07 4.07
N THR A 31 5.46 7.72 4.83
CA THR A 31 5.09 8.48 6.03
C THR A 31 4.36 9.78 5.75
N GLY A 32 4.40 10.28 4.52
CA GLY A 32 3.93 11.63 4.16
C GLY A 32 4.87 12.76 4.64
N LEU A 33 6.00 12.42 5.25
CA LEU A 33 6.95 13.38 5.82
C LEU A 33 8.14 13.67 4.89
N LEU A 34 8.28 12.95 3.78
CA LEU A 34 9.34 13.16 2.81
C LEU A 34 8.94 14.14 1.70
N CYS A 35 9.91 14.94 1.28
CA CYS A 35 9.83 15.64 0.01
C CYS A 35 10.27 14.68 -1.12
N ALA A 36 9.36 14.34 -2.03
CA ALA A 36 9.62 13.41 -3.12
C ALA A 36 10.77 13.87 -4.04
N LYS A 37 10.94 15.19 -4.23
CA LYS A 37 12.00 15.76 -5.07
C LYS A 37 13.40 15.65 -4.44
N THR A 38 13.50 15.89 -3.13
CA THR A 38 14.80 15.85 -2.44
C THR A 38 15.11 14.49 -1.86
N ARG A 39 14.13 13.60 -1.77
CA ARG A 39 14.21 12.27 -1.15
C ARG A 39 14.63 12.33 0.33
N LYS A 40 14.32 13.44 1.01
CA LYS A 40 14.66 13.69 2.41
C LYS A 40 13.42 14.06 3.20
N PHE A 41 13.48 13.88 4.50
CA PHE A 41 12.46 14.38 5.41
C PHE A 41 12.31 15.91 5.26
N SER A 42 11.06 16.38 5.17
CA SER A 42 10.74 17.80 5.03
C SER A 42 10.70 18.49 6.37
N GLY A 43 11.67 19.36 6.64
CA GLY A 43 11.69 20.17 7.87
C GLY A 43 10.44 21.05 8.01
N GLU A 44 9.87 21.53 6.91
CA GLU A 44 8.65 22.33 6.91
C GLU A 44 7.44 21.52 7.42
N ILE A 45 7.24 20.30 6.91
CA ILE A 45 6.15 19.41 7.33
C ILE A 45 6.33 19.01 8.79
N ILE A 46 7.55 18.59 9.16
CA ILE A 46 7.90 18.18 10.53
C ILE A 46 7.63 19.31 11.53
N ASN A 47 8.03 20.54 11.20
CA ASN A 47 7.77 21.71 12.03
C ASN A 47 6.27 22.04 12.12
N ALA A 48 5.55 21.99 10.99
CA ALA A 48 4.11 22.26 10.95
C ALA A 48 3.30 21.26 11.81
N LEU A 49 3.79 20.02 11.95
CA LEU A 49 3.21 19.00 12.80
C LEU A 49 3.70 19.05 14.26
N GLY A 50 4.61 19.95 14.59
CA GLY A 50 5.18 20.05 15.94
C GLY A 50 6.04 18.85 16.34
N LEU A 51 6.58 18.11 15.38
CA LEU A 51 7.40 16.93 15.63
C LEU A 51 8.85 17.33 15.92
N PRO A 52 9.55 16.61 16.84
CA PRO A 52 10.95 16.89 17.15
C PRO A 52 11.85 16.62 15.93
N GLN A 53 12.58 17.62 15.47
CA GLN A 53 13.46 17.55 14.29
C GLN A 53 14.55 16.47 14.42
N ASN A 54 15.07 16.26 15.61
CA ASN A 54 16.13 15.28 15.87
C ASN A 54 15.72 13.84 15.52
N LEU A 55 14.42 13.51 15.54
CA LEU A 55 13.93 12.18 15.16
C LEU A 55 14.14 11.87 13.66
N PHE A 56 14.32 12.90 12.85
CA PHE A 56 14.40 12.84 11.39
C PHE A 56 15.77 13.23 10.85
N ALA A 57 16.76 13.45 11.74
CA ALA A 57 18.08 13.95 11.34
C ALA A 57 18.96 12.89 10.68
N SER A 58 18.72 11.60 10.94
CA SER A 58 19.50 10.52 10.34
C SER A 58 19.23 10.41 8.82
N PRO A 59 20.29 10.23 8.00
CA PRO A 59 20.10 10.02 6.57
C PRO A 59 19.35 8.71 6.31
N LEU A 60 18.61 8.69 5.19
CA LEU A 60 17.94 7.50 4.71
C LEU A 60 18.94 6.65 3.91
N GLY A 61 18.94 5.34 4.15
CA GLY A 61 19.67 4.38 3.34
C GLY A 61 18.83 3.88 2.17
N GLU A 62 19.51 3.41 1.15
CA GLU A 62 18.89 2.82 -0.03
C GLU A 62 18.82 1.29 0.11
N PRO A 63 17.84 0.61 -0.52
CA PRO A 63 17.84 -0.84 -0.63
C PRO A 63 19.17 -1.38 -1.20
N GLY A 64 19.67 -2.47 -0.62
CA GLY A 64 20.96 -3.05 -0.95
C GLY A 64 22.12 -2.57 -0.07
N GLU A 65 21.98 -1.48 0.68
CA GLU A 65 23.01 -1.03 1.60
C GLU A 65 23.15 -1.94 2.82
N THR A 66 24.37 -2.17 3.27
CA THR A 66 24.64 -2.94 4.50
C THR A 66 24.20 -2.15 5.73
N VAL A 67 23.43 -2.80 6.60
CA VAL A 67 23.11 -2.30 7.94
C VAL A 67 24.22 -2.65 8.91
N GLY A 68 24.60 -3.93 8.96
CA GLY A 68 25.65 -4.44 9.85
C GLY A 68 25.74 -5.95 9.81
N GLU A 69 26.60 -6.49 10.68
CA GLU A 69 26.69 -7.92 10.96
C GLU A 69 25.72 -8.28 12.11
N LEU A 70 25.36 -9.55 12.21
CA LEU A 70 24.56 -10.02 13.35
C LEU A 70 25.28 -9.76 14.66
N LEU A 71 24.53 -9.40 15.70
CA LEU A 71 25.05 -9.34 17.05
C LEU A 71 25.67 -10.70 17.45
N PRO A 72 26.76 -10.72 18.22
CA PRO A 72 27.46 -11.96 18.56
C PRO A 72 26.56 -13.03 19.17
N GLU A 73 25.63 -12.64 20.04
CA GLU A 73 24.66 -13.55 20.66
C GLU A 73 23.71 -14.19 19.65
N ILE A 74 23.25 -13.41 18.65
CA ILE A 74 22.37 -13.91 17.60
C ILE A 74 23.13 -14.82 16.64
N ALA A 75 24.35 -14.44 16.27
CA ALA A 75 25.22 -15.26 15.44
C ALA A 75 25.53 -16.62 16.10
N ALA A 76 25.80 -16.61 17.41
CA ALA A 76 26.06 -17.84 18.17
C ALA A 76 24.79 -18.73 18.30
N GLU A 77 23.63 -18.14 18.56
CA GLU A 77 22.35 -18.87 18.69
C GLU A 77 21.91 -19.51 17.37
N THR A 78 22.07 -18.79 16.26
CA THR A 78 21.62 -19.22 14.94
C THR A 78 22.67 -20.01 14.14
N GLY A 79 23.94 -19.97 14.57
CA GLY A 79 25.07 -20.53 13.81
C GLY A 79 25.34 -19.77 12.49
N SER A 80 24.83 -18.53 12.35
CA SER A 80 24.90 -17.74 11.11
C SER A 80 25.91 -16.62 11.23
N SER A 81 26.63 -16.34 10.12
CA SER A 81 27.51 -15.17 9.95
C SER A 81 26.96 -14.19 8.88
N ALA A 82 25.66 -14.21 8.66
CA ALA A 82 25.02 -13.38 7.64
C ALA A 82 25.15 -11.88 7.96
N LYS A 83 25.26 -11.08 6.90
CA LYS A 83 25.13 -9.61 6.99
C LYS A 83 23.69 -9.21 6.78
N VAL A 84 23.25 -8.20 7.51
CA VAL A 84 21.93 -7.58 7.37
C VAL A 84 22.03 -6.47 6.35
N LEU A 85 21.18 -6.52 5.32
CA LEU A 85 21.08 -5.53 4.27
C LEU A 85 19.72 -4.83 4.35
N LEU A 86 19.64 -3.56 3.95
CA LEU A 86 18.37 -2.92 3.66
C LEU A 86 17.74 -3.58 2.42
N CYS A 87 16.45 -3.86 2.50
CA CYS A 87 15.63 -4.20 1.34
C CYS A 87 14.66 -3.03 1.06
N ALA A 88 13.91 -3.08 -0.03
CA ALA A 88 12.75 -2.21 -0.21
C ALA A 88 11.69 -2.64 0.81
N SER A 89 11.79 -2.09 2.02
CA SER A 89 11.12 -2.62 3.22
C SER A 89 9.63 -2.31 3.29
N HIS A 90 9.12 -1.42 2.45
CA HIS A 90 7.70 -1.37 2.16
C HIS A 90 7.34 -2.53 1.22
N ASP A 91 6.42 -3.40 1.61
CA ASP A 91 6.06 -4.63 0.87
C ASP A 91 5.67 -4.38 -0.59
N THR A 92 4.91 -3.32 -0.83
CA THR A 92 4.56 -2.91 -2.20
C THR A 92 5.78 -2.38 -2.97
N ALA A 93 6.77 -1.78 -2.31
CA ALA A 93 8.01 -1.41 -2.98
C ALA A 93 8.76 -2.66 -3.44
N SER A 94 8.85 -3.68 -2.58
CA SER A 94 9.41 -4.98 -2.95
C SER A 94 8.63 -5.65 -4.08
N ALA A 95 7.29 -5.57 -4.07
CA ALA A 95 6.46 -6.10 -5.15
C ALA A 95 6.72 -5.38 -6.48
N PHE A 96 6.92 -4.06 -6.47
CA PHE A 96 7.29 -3.30 -7.66
C PHE A 96 8.69 -3.70 -8.18
N GLU A 97 9.65 -3.99 -7.27
CA GLU A 97 10.98 -4.46 -7.67
C GLU A 97 10.95 -5.83 -8.33
N ALA A 98 10.09 -6.73 -7.86
CA ALA A 98 9.95 -8.08 -8.40
C ALA A 98 9.38 -8.11 -9.83
N VAL A 99 8.80 -7.01 -10.31
CA VAL A 99 8.21 -6.94 -11.65
C VAL A 99 9.23 -6.34 -12.63
N GLU A 100 9.75 -7.18 -13.50
CA GLU A 100 10.53 -6.76 -14.67
C GLU A 100 9.56 -6.29 -15.77
N CYS A 101 9.34 -4.98 -15.86
CA CYS A 101 8.46 -4.39 -16.85
C CYS A 101 9.08 -3.16 -17.50
N GLY A 102 8.70 -2.91 -18.76
CA GLY A 102 9.07 -1.68 -19.49
C GLY A 102 8.37 -0.44 -18.95
N GLY A 103 8.83 0.75 -19.33
CA GLY A 103 8.32 2.04 -18.84
C GLY A 103 6.85 2.31 -19.10
N ASP A 104 6.20 1.60 -20.02
CA ASP A 104 4.78 1.75 -20.36
C ASP A 104 3.86 0.77 -19.61
N SER A 105 4.37 0.11 -18.59
CA SER A 105 3.61 -0.91 -17.86
C SER A 105 2.95 -0.32 -16.62
N VAL A 106 1.67 -0.70 -16.40
CA VAL A 106 0.96 -0.45 -15.15
C VAL A 106 1.11 -1.66 -14.26
N ILE A 107 1.51 -1.44 -13.03
CA ILE A 107 1.68 -2.46 -12.00
C ILE A 107 0.48 -2.39 -11.06
N ILE A 108 -0.18 -3.52 -10.85
CA ILE A 108 -1.29 -3.65 -9.88
C ILE A 108 -0.86 -4.63 -8.81
N SER A 109 -0.62 -4.15 -7.60
CA SER A 109 -0.47 -4.98 -6.40
C SER A 109 -1.84 -5.16 -5.79
N SER A 110 -2.49 -6.30 -6.10
CA SER A 110 -3.86 -6.57 -5.69
C SER A 110 -3.91 -7.38 -4.40
N GLY A 111 -4.28 -6.72 -3.32
CA GLY A 111 -4.51 -7.30 -2.00
C GLY A 111 -5.83 -6.82 -1.40
N THR A 112 -5.97 -6.85 -0.08
CA THR A 112 -7.11 -6.23 0.64
C THR A 112 -7.28 -4.78 0.20
N TRP A 113 -6.18 -4.02 0.17
CA TRP A 113 -6.02 -2.79 -0.59
C TRP A 113 -5.29 -3.11 -1.89
N SER A 114 -5.63 -2.42 -2.96
CA SER A 114 -4.89 -2.50 -4.21
C SER A 114 -4.11 -1.21 -4.43
N ILE A 115 -2.89 -1.37 -4.92
CA ILE A 115 -2.04 -0.25 -5.33
C ILE A 115 -1.87 -0.36 -6.84
N VAL A 116 -2.27 0.70 -7.54
CA VAL A 116 -2.14 0.81 -9.00
C VAL A 116 -1.15 1.90 -9.31
N GLY A 117 -0.10 1.60 -10.06
CA GLY A 117 0.92 2.61 -10.34
C GLY A 117 1.88 2.24 -11.46
N ILE A 118 2.80 3.16 -11.70
CA ILE A 118 3.85 3.07 -12.71
C ILE A 118 5.20 3.45 -12.10
N LYS A 119 6.29 3.02 -12.73
CA LYS A 119 7.65 3.46 -12.43
C LYS A 119 7.96 4.71 -13.25
N ILE A 120 8.31 5.83 -12.60
CA ILE A 120 8.69 7.07 -13.26
C ILE A 120 10.06 7.56 -12.74
N PRO A 121 10.88 8.25 -13.58
CA PRO A 121 12.19 8.71 -13.15
C PRO A 121 12.13 9.89 -12.19
N GLU A 122 11.13 10.76 -12.32
CA GLU A 122 10.98 11.99 -11.54
C GLU A 122 9.59 12.10 -10.92
N PRO A 123 9.46 12.69 -9.72
CA PRO A 123 8.17 12.76 -9.03
C PRO A 123 7.19 13.71 -9.74
N ASN A 124 5.96 13.25 -9.93
CA ASN A 124 4.85 14.06 -10.43
C ASN A 124 4.05 14.65 -9.27
N THR A 125 4.33 15.90 -8.92
CA THR A 125 3.63 16.66 -7.86
C THR A 125 2.64 17.68 -8.42
N SER A 126 2.03 17.41 -9.57
CA SER A 126 1.06 18.30 -10.21
C SER A 126 -0.25 18.39 -9.42
N LYS A 127 -0.98 19.50 -9.61
CA LYS A 127 -2.33 19.68 -9.06
C LYS A 127 -3.29 18.56 -9.52
N LEU A 128 -3.06 18.01 -10.71
CA LEU A 128 -3.87 16.91 -11.26
C LEU A 128 -3.60 15.62 -10.51
N ALA A 129 -2.33 15.30 -10.24
CA ALA A 129 -1.95 14.15 -9.42
C ALA A 129 -2.58 14.23 -8.02
N PHE A 130 -2.50 15.40 -7.38
CA PHE A 130 -3.14 15.64 -6.09
C PHE A 130 -4.67 15.48 -6.16
N LYS A 131 -5.32 16.06 -7.17
CA LYS A 131 -6.78 15.97 -7.36
C LYS A 131 -7.26 14.51 -7.45
N TYR A 132 -6.51 13.65 -8.12
CA TYR A 132 -6.85 12.24 -8.30
C TYR A 132 -6.22 11.31 -7.27
N ASN A 133 -5.66 11.88 -6.19
CA ASN A 133 -5.08 11.16 -5.06
C ASN A 133 -3.93 10.21 -5.46
N PHE A 134 -3.09 10.66 -6.41
CA PHE A 134 -1.83 9.99 -6.70
C PHE A 134 -0.75 10.43 -5.73
N SER A 135 0.08 9.48 -5.30
CA SER A 135 1.27 9.72 -4.49
C SER A 135 2.55 9.36 -5.24
N CYS A 136 3.65 9.95 -4.77
CA CYS A 136 5.01 9.63 -5.22
C CYS A 136 5.73 8.96 -4.07
N GLU A 137 5.93 7.66 -4.14
CA GLU A 137 6.63 6.88 -3.15
C GLU A 137 7.98 6.39 -3.68
N GLY A 138 8.91 6.07 -2.77
CA GLY A 138 10.24 5.61 -3.13
C GLY A 138 10.26 4.21 -3.74
N GLY A 139 10.97 4.07 -4.84
CA GLY A 139 11.43 2.81 -5.43
C GLY A 139 12.95 2.78 -5.49
N VAL A 140 13.55 1.71 -5.99
CA VAL A 140 14.99 1.55 -6.14
C VAL A 140 15.47 2.24 -7.43
N GLY A 141 15.94 3.48 -7.30
CA GLY A 141 16.38 4.27 -8.44
C GLY A 141 15.28 4.94 -9.27
N TYR A 142 14.01 4.84 -8.83
CA TYR A 142 12.85 5.47 -9.50
C TYR A 142 11.81 5.90 -8.45
N ILE A 143 10.76 6.55 -8.91
CA ILE A 143 9.57 6.89 -8.11
C ILE A 143 8.42 5.97 -8.50
N ARG A 144 7.77 5.38 -7.52
CA ARG A 144 6.47 4.72 -7.67
C ARG A 144 5.40 5.79 -7.68
N PHE A 145 4.89 6.14 -8.85
CA PHE A 145 3.73 7.04 -9.00
C PHE A 145 2.48 6.19 -8.98
N LEU A 146 1.75 6.23 -7.89
CA LEU A 146 0.73 5.25 -7.58
C LEU A 146 -0.51 5.86 -6.94
N LYS A 147 -1.58 5.07 -6.93
CA LYS A 147 -2.84 5.37 -6.26
C LYS A 147 -3.32 4.15 -5.48
N ASN A 148 -3.79 4.39 -4.26
CA ASN A 148 -4.52 3.38 -3.49
C ASN A 148 -5.95 3.27 -4.00
N VAL A 149 -6.41 2.05 -4.20
CA VAL A 149 -7.77 1.68 -4.55
C VAL A 149 -8.25 0.69 -3.50
N THR A 150 -9.52 0.79 -3.09
CA THR A 150 -10.14 -0.26 -2.28
C THR A 150 -10.05 -1.57 -3.05
N GLY A 151 -9.20 -2.48 -2.64
CA GLY A 151 -8.91 -3.71 -3.37
C GLY A 151 -9.93 -4.81 -3.13
N MET A 152 -9.44 -6.00 -2.79
CA MET A 152 -10.27 -7.18 -2.53
C MET A 152 -11.06 -7.11 -1.22
N TRP A 153 -10.96 -6.02 -0.45
CA TRP A 153 -11.69 -5.83 0.81
C TRP A 153 -13.18 -6.11 0.68
N ILE A 154 -13.83 -5.54 -0.36
CA ILE A 154 -15.26 -5.75 -0.61
C ILE A 154 -15.53 -7.23 -0.88
N ASN A 155 -14.69 -7.87 -1.71
CA ASN A 155 -14.82 -9.30 -2.01
C ASN A 155 -14.58 -10.19 -0.78
N VAL A 156 -13.67 -9.80 0.11
CA VAL A 156 -13.46 -10.50 1.40
C VAL A 156 -14.74 -10.43 2.24
N LYS A 157 -15.39 -9.26 2.33
CA LYS A 157 -16.65 -9.10 3.06
C LYS A 157 -17.81 -9.88 2.44
N LEU A 158 -17.86 -9.97 1.13
CA LEU A 158 -18.85 -10.82 0.44
C LEU A 158 -18.55 -12.31 0.66
N HIS A 159 -17.28 -12.72 0.67
CA HIS A 159 -16.87 -14.07 1.04
C HIS A 159 -17.32 -14.43 2.48
N GLU A 160 -17.07 -13.55 3.44
CA GLU A 160 -17.51 -13.74 4.83
C GLU A 160 -19.04 -13.85 4.95
N LYS A 161 -19.79 -13.03 4.19
CA LYS A 161 -21.26 -13.01 4.22
C LYS A 161 -21.90 -14.26 3.63
N PHE A 162 -21.42 -14.70 2.46
CA PHE A 162 -22.05 -15.79 1.70
C PHE A 162 -21.35 -17.15 1.85
N GLY A 163 -20.15 -17.19 2.45
CA GLY A 163 -19.40 -18.40 2.73
C GLY A 163 -18.85 -19.12 1.48
N LYS A 164 -18.77 -18.43 0.33
CA LYS A 164 -18.31 -19.02 -0.93
C LYS A 164 -16.81 -18.84 -1.14
N PRO A 165 -16.05 -19.88 -1.51
CA PRO A 165 -14.64 -19.73 -1.90
C PRO A 165 -14.46 -18.73 -3.04
N PHE A 166 -13.34 -17.99 -3.07
CA PHE A 166 -13.08 -16.96 -4.09
C PHE A 166 -13.18 -17.49 -5.52
N GLY A 167 -12.72 -18.73 -5.78
CA GLY A 167 -12.85 -19.36 -7.10
C GLY A 167 -14.32 -19.56 -7.49
N GLU A 168 -15.19 -19.98 -6.57
CA GLU A 168 -16.64 -20.14 -6.81
C GLU A 168 -17.30 -18.77 -7.02
N MET A 169 -16.94 -17.74 -6.23
CA MET A 169 -17.43 -16.37 -6.41
C MET A 169 -17.18 -15.85 -7.83
N THR A 170 -16.00 -16.14 -8.40
CA THR A 170 -15.65 -15.74 -9.76
C THR A 170 -16.55 -16.43 -10.79
N VAL A 171 -16.83 -17.72 -10.64
CA VAL A 171 -17.72 -18.47 -11.53
C VAL A 171 -19.15 -17.93 -11.42
N LEU A 172 -19.65 -17.73 -10.21
CA LEU A 172 -20.98 -17.17 -9.98
C LEU A 172 -21.13 -15.75 -10.54
N ALA A 173 -20.11 -14.91 -10.39
CA ALA A 173 -20.09 -13.58 -10.98
C ALA A 173 -20.21 -13.60 -12.51
N GLN A 174 -19.62 -14.59 -13.18
CA GLN A 174 -19.74 -14.76 -14.64
C GLN A 174 -21.15 -15.19 -15.08
N GLN A 175 -21.90 -15.87 -14.22
CA GLN A 175 -23.25 -16.35 -14.51
C GLN A 175 -24.32 -15.28 -14.33
N SER A 176 -24.02 -14.18 -13.63
CA SER A 176 -24.95 -13.07 -13.44
C SER A 176 -24.95 -12.13 -14.65
N ASP A 177 -26.11 -11.62 -15.02
CA ASP A 177 -26.31 -10.58 -16.04
C ASP A 177 -26.36 -9.16 -15.46
N TYR A 178 -26.11 -9.02 -14.15
CA TYR A 178 -26.14 -7.73 -13.48
C TYR A 178 -25.00 -6.83 -13.98
N ASN A 179 -25.35 -5.58 -14.44
CA ASN A 179 -24.40 -4.73 -15.15
C ASN A 179 -24.10 -3.38 -14.47
N GLU A 180 -24.82 -3.04 -13.40
CA GLU A 180 -24.54 -1.81 -12.66
C GLU A 180 -23.23 -1.91 -11.89
N THR A 181 -22.58 -0.77 -11.70
CA THR A 181 -21.32 -0.62 -10.97
C THR A 181 -21.40 0.53 -9.98
N PHE A 182 -20.53 0.50 -8.95
CA PHE A 182 -20.42 1.53 -7.94
C PHE A 182 -18.97 1.99 -7.77
N ASP A 183 -18.76 3.14 -7.14
CA ASP A 183 -17.41 3.59 -6.80
C ASP A 183 -16.90 2.82 -5.58
N VAL A 184 -15.95 1.92 -5.79
CA VAL A 184 -15.35 1.11 -4.72
C VAL A 184 -14.60 1.95 -3.69
N ASN A 185 -14.22 3.18 -4.02
CA ASN A 185 -13.53 4.11 -3.14
C ASN A 185 -14.48 5.02 -2.37
N ASP A 186 -15.80 4.86 -2.52
CA ASP A 186 -16.76 5.63 -1.71
C ASP A 186 -16.53 5.28 -0.22
N PRO A 187 -16.41 6.29 0.66
CA PRO A 187 -16.13 6.08 2.09
C PRO A 187 -17.10 5.13 2.80
N VAL A 188 -18.33 4.97 2.28
CA VAL A 188 -19.32 4.05 2.83
C VAL A 188 -18.85 2.58 2.85
N PHE A 189 -17.91 2.23 1.96
CA PHE A 189 -17.37 0.87 1.86
C PHE A 189 -16.11 0.64 2.71
N SER A 190 -15.60 1.65 3.41
CA SER A 190 -14.34 1.54 4.16
C SER A 190 -14.44 0.54 5.32
N ALA A 191 -15.53 0.56 6.09
CA ALA A 191 -15.73 -0.33 7.23
C ALA A 191 -17.23 -0.49 7.59
N PRO A 192 -18.10 -0.92 6.68
CA PRO A 192 -19.51 -1.15 7.03
C PRO A 192 -19.66 -2.44 7.83
N ASP A 193 -20.60 -2.46 8.76
CA ASP A 193 -20.98 -3.67 9.50
C ASP A 193 -21.60 -4.74 8.57
N ASP A 194 -22.37 -4.29 7.56
CA ASP A 194 -22.93 -5.14 6.52
C ASP A 194 -22.60 -4.58 5.13
N MET A 195 -21.65 -5.19 4.46
CA MET A 195 -21.23 -4.79 3.11
C MET A 195 -22.36 -4.92 2.08
N CYS A 196 -23.18 -5.96 2.16
CA CYS A 196 -24.31 -6.13 1.24
C CYS A 196 -25.36 -5.04 1.42
N GLY A 197 -25.67 -4.69 2.68
CA GLY A 197 -26.55 -3.58 3.02
C GLY A 197 -25.99 -2.25 2.49
N ALA A 198 -24.72 -1.97 2.70
CA ALA A 198 -24.05 -0.76 2.21
C ALA A 198 -24.11 -0.66 0.67
N ILE A 199 -23.83 -1.75 -0.06
CA ILE A 199 -23.94 -1.79 -1.52
C ILE A 199 -25.39 -1.54 -1.96
N THR A 200 -26.35 -2.20 -1.32
CA THR A 200 -27.78 -2.05 -1.63
C THR A 200 -28.24 -0.61 -1.46
N GLU A 201 -27.87 0.02 -0.34
CA GLU A 201 -28.22 1.41 -0.04
C GLU A 201 -27.54 2.39 -0.99
N TRP A 202 -26.29 2.12 -1.36
CA TRP A 202 -25.56 2.95 -2.32
C TRP A 202 -26.28 3.04 -3.66
N PHE A 203 -26.84 1.91 -4.17
CA PHE A 203 -27.61 1.88 -5.40
C PHE A 203 -28.99 2.54 -5.23
N THR A 204 -29.72 2.18 -4.19
CA THR A 204 -31.10 2.66 -3.98
C THR A 204 -31.16 4.16 -3.72
N SER A 205 -30.21 4.71 -2.96
CA SER A 205 -30.13 6.16 -2.71
C SER A 205 -29.85 6.99 -3.98
N ARG A 206 -29.35 6.33 -5.06
CA ARG A 206 -29.07 6.93 -6.36
C ARG A 206 -30.13 6.58 -7.41
N GLY A 207 -31.25 5.99 -7.01
CA GLY A 207 -32.33 5.59 -7.90
C GLY A 207 -31.97 4.45 -8.85
N LYS A 208 -30.94 3.69 -8.54
CA LYS A 208 -30.47 2.55 -9.32
C LYS A 208 -31.00 1.24 -8.74
N LYS A 209 -31.16 0.21 -9.59
CA LYS A 209 -31.55 -1.12 -9.13
C LYS A 209 -30.40 -1.79 -8.40
N PRO A 210 -30.58 -2.20 -7.12
CA PRO A 210 -29.51 -2.87 -6.38
C PRO A 210 -29.34 -4.33 -6.83
N PRO A 211 -28.17 -4.97 -6.57
CA PRO A 211 -27.98 -6.41 -6.72
C PRO A 211 -28.94 -7.16 -5.80
N VAL A 212 -29.39 -8.36 -6.22
CA VAL A 212 -30.38 -9.16 -5.49
C VAL A 212 -29.81 -10.50 -5.05
N THR A 213 -29.08 -11.18 -5.93
CA THR A 213 -28.48 -12.48 -5.67
C THR A 213 -27.03 -12.35 -5.26
N ASP A 214 -26.46 -13.36 -4.61
CA ASP A 214 -25.04 -13.44 -4.31
C ASP A 214 -24.18 -13.28 -5.59
N SER A 215 -24.59 -13.90 -6.68
CA SER A 215 -23.97 -13.75 -8.00
C SER A 215 -23.93 -12.30 -8.50
N ASP A 216 -25.01 -11.53 -8.27
CA ASP A 216 -25.08 -10.11 -8.61
C ASP A 216 -24.12 -9.27 -7.78
N PHE A 217 -24.04 -9.56 -6.46
CA PHE A 217 -23.09 -8.89 -5.57
C PHE A 217 -21.64 -9.15 -6.00
N TYR A 218 -21.28 -10.40 -6.31
CA TYR A 218 -19.95 -10.72 -6.79
C TYR A 218 -19.64 -10.02 -8.12
N ARG A 219 -20.58 -10.06 -9.07
CA ARG A 219 -20.38 -9.43 -10.38
C ARG A 219 -20.18 -7.93 -10.28
N THR A 220 -21.05 -7.23 -9.54
CA THR A 220 -20.91 -5.77 -9.38
C THR A 220 -19.62 -5.41 -8.67
N ALA A 221 -19.19 -6.15 -7.65
CA ALA A 221 -17.93 -5.90 -6.95
C ALA A 221 -16.71 -6.06 -7.87
N TYR A 222 -16.61 -7.17 -8.60
CA TYR A 222 -15.49 -7.38 -9.54
C TYR A 222 -15.47 -6.35 -10.68
N ARG A 223 -16.62 -6.02 -11.26
CA ARG A 223 -16.69 -5.01 -12.33
C ARG A 223 -16.35 -3.61 -11.82
N SER A 224 -16.86 -3.25 -10.64
CA SER A 224 -16.56 -1.96 -10.02
C SER A 224 -15.08 -1.81 -9.71
N LEU A 225 -14.46 -2.88 -9.22
CA LEU A 225 -13.03 -2.90 -8.96
C LEU A 225 -12.21 -2.79 -10.26
N ALA A 226 -12.60 -3.52 -11.30
CA ALA A 226 -11.94 -3.43 -12.60
C ALA A 226 -12.03 -2.04 -13.24
N LEU A 227 -13.13 -1.31 -13.00
CA LEU A 227 -13.28 0.09 -13.45
C LEU A 227 -12.46 1.09 -12.63
N ALA A 228 -12.14 0.75 -11.39
CA ALA A 228 -11.33 1.61 -10.51
C ALA A 228 -9.82 1.52 -10.83
N TYR A 229 -9.38 0.41 -11.45
CA TYR A 229 -8.02 0.21 -11.95
C TYR A 229 -7.80 0.97 -13.27
#